data_1c9ffd4412f89c64d88d17ca347e26dc
#
_entry.id   1c9ffd4412f89c64d88d17ca347e26dc
#
_cell.length_a   1.000
_cell.length_b   1.000
_cell.length_c   1.000
_cell.angle_alpha   90.00
_cell.angle_beta   90.00
_cell.angle_gamma   90.00
#
_symmetry.space_group_name_H-M   'P 1'
#
loop_
_entity.id
_entity.type
_entity.pdbx_description
1 polymer ?
#
loop_
_entity_poly.entity_id
_entity_poly.type
_entity_poly.pdbx_seq_one_letter_code
_entity_poly.pdbx_strand_id
1 'polypeptide(L)'
;FMYNEMVSRPNLKLVPVCREGESIAIAAGLWIGGKKPLVLIQNTGMYESGDSIRALALDIKMPLVMMIGYRGWTRHGVTPDSAGQFTEPYLHSWGINYYLVESDADVDRISIAFEDAERLQRPVACLMGAEYQ
;
A
#
# COMPACT_ATOMS: atom_id res chain seq x y z
N PHE A 1 -2.02 -7.19 -16.22
CA PHE A 1 -0.89 -6.51 -16.86
C PHE A 1 0.29 -6.36 -15.90
N MET A 2 0.18 -5.63 -14.79
CA MET A 2 1.26 -5.38 -13.81
C MET A 2 1.88 -6.68 -13.24
N TYR A 3 1.07 -7.71 -12.93
CA TYR A 3 1.57 -8.99 -12.42
C TYR A 3 2.59 -9.66 -13.37
N ASN A 4 2.27 -9.74 -14.67
CA ASN A 4 3.16 -10.33 -15.66
C ASN A 4 4.47 -9.56 -15.80
N GLU A 5 4.41 -8.23 -15.74
CA GLU A 5 5.60 -7.37 -15.73
C GLU A 5 6.47 -7.64 -14.50
N MET A 6 5.88 -7.74 -13.33
CA MET A 6 6.63 -8.02 -12.10
C MET A 6 7.28 -9.41 -12.11
N VAL A 7 6.56 -10.43 -12.57
CA VAL A 7 7.08 -11.81 -12.68
C VAL A 7 8.27 -11.88 -13.64
N SER A 8 8.26 -11.08 -14.72
CA SER A 8 9.33 -11.05 -15.70
C SER A 8 10.62 -10.37 -15.22
N ARG A 9 10.57 -9.66 -14.07
CA ARG A 9 11.71 -8.90 -13.55
C ARG A 9 12.58 -9.75 -12.62
N PRO A 10 13.82 -10.10 -12.99
CA PRO A 10 14.68 -11.00 -12.20
C PRO A 10 15.07 -10.42 -10.84
N ASN A 11 15.00 -9.09 -10.69
CA ASN A 11 15.35 -8.39 -9.44
C ASN A 11 14.18 -8.29 -8.45
N LEU A 12 12.98 -8.69 -8.85
CA LEU A 12 11.79 -8.68 -8.00
C LEU A 12 11.47 -10.11 -7.55
N LYS A 13 11.26 -10.29 -6.27
CA LYS A 13 10.75 -11.54 -5.73
C LYS A 13 9.29 -11.36 -5.32
N LEU A 14 8.38 -11.92 -6.10
CA LEU A 14 6.96 -11.93 -5.78
C LEU A 14 6.67 -13.05 -4.78
N VAL A 15 5.85 -12.70 -3.79
CA VAL A 15 5.29 -13.63 -2.80
C VAL A 15 3.77 -13.47 -2.83
N PRO A 16 3.06 -14.26 -3.64
CA PRO A 16 1.60 -14.22 -3.65
C PRO A 16 1.03 -14.78 -2.35
N VAL A 17 -0.04 -14.16 -1.87
CA VAL A 17 -0.73 -14.53 -0.63
C VAL A 17 -2.22 -14.74 -0.90
N CYS A 18 -2.90 -15.49 -0.04
CA CYS A 18 -4.33 -15.77 -0.16
C CYS A 18 -5.19 -14.77 0.62
N ARG A 19 -4.60 -14.03 1.57
CA ARG A 19 -5.26 -13.01 2.39
C ARG A 19 -4.36 -11.80 2.55
N GLU A 20 -4.93 -10.62 2.51
CA GLU A 20 -4.19 -9.36 2.56
C GLU A 20 -3.45 -9.16 3.89
N GLY A 21 -4.08 -9.51 5.02
CA GLY A 21 -3.43 -9.44 6.34
C GLY A 21 -2.17 -10.31 6.44
N GLU A 22 -2.11 -11.42 5.71
CA GLU A 22 -0.93 -12.28 5.61
C GLU A 22 0.24 -11.57 4.94
N SER A 23 -0.03 -10.70 3.96
CA SER A 23 1.01 -9.91 3.27
C SER A 23 1.77 -9.00 4.23
N ILE A 24 1.09 -8.40 5.20
CA ILE A 24 1.70 -7.54 6.22
C ILE A 24 2.61 -8.36 7.14
N ALA A 25 2.16 -9.56 7.56
CA ALA A 25 2.95 -10.44 8.41
C ALA A 25 4.23 -10.93 7.70
N ILE A 26 4.12 -11.31 6.42
CA ILE A 26 5.26 -11.70 5.59
C ILE A 26 6.21 -10.51 5.40
N ALA A 27 5.67 -9.32 5.13
CA ALA A 27 6.48 -8.11 5.00
C ALA A 27 7.27 -7.82 6.28
N ALA A 28 6.66 -7.97 7.46
CA ALA A 28 7.35 -7.80 8.73
C ALA A 28 8.51 -8.80 8.88
N GLY A 29 8.30 -10.08 8.55
CA GLY A 29 9.35 -11.08 8.58
C GLY A 29 10.49 -10.78 7.59
N LEU A 30 10.16 -10.34 6.38
CA LEU A 30 11.14 -9.94 5.37
C LEU A 30 11.96 -8.73 5.82
N TRP A 31 11.31 -7.73 6.41
CA TRP A 31 11.99 -6.54 6.94
C TRP A 31 12.94 -6.89 8.08
N ILE A 32 12.52 -7.70 9.05
CA ILE A 32 13.38 -8.22 10.12
C ILE A 32 14.59 -8.98 9.55
N GLY A 33 14.37 -9.70 8.45
CA GLY A 33 15.44 -10.39 7.68
C GLY A 33 16.28 -9.46 6.80
N GLY A 34 16.17 -8.13 6.93
CA GLY A 34 16.98 -7.14 6.21
C GLY A 34 16.56 -6.91 4.76
N LYS A 35 15.34 -7.26 4.37
CA LYS A 35 14.77 -6.96 3.05
C LYS A 35 13.93 -5.69 3.07
N LYS A 36 13.71 -5.10 1.90
CA LYS A 36 12.78 -3.99 1.71
C LYS A 36 11.50 -4.51 1.06
N PRO A 37 10.49 -4.88 1.85
CA PRO A 37 9.21 -5.34 1.31
C PRO A 37 8.38 -4.19 0.77
N LEU A 38 7.56 -4.50 -0.23
CA LEU A 38 6.49 -3.69 -0.75
C LEU A 38 5.22 -4.54 -0.73
N VAL A 39 4.15 -4.02 -0.14
CA VAL A 39 2.84 -4.69 -0.12
C VAL A 39 1.97 -4.13 -1.23
N LEU A 40 1.36 -5.03 -2.02
CA LEU A 40 0.42 -4.70 -3.10
C LEU A 40 -0.93 -5.28 -2.75
N ILE A 41 -1.89 -4.43 -2.42
CA ILE A 41 -3.25 -4.82 -2.03
C ILE A 41 -4.28 -3.84 -2.60
N GLN A 42 -5.56 -4.19 -2.53
CA GLN A 42 -6.65 -3.24 -2.79
C GLN A 42 -7.07 -2.56 -1.47
N ASN A 43 -7.76 -1.43 -1.52
CA ASN A 43 -8.26 -0.76 -0.31
C ASN A 43 -9.20 -1.64 0.54
N THR A 44 -9.98 -2.53 -0.08
CA THR A 44 -10.78 -3.52 0.65
C THR A 44 -9.91 -4.50 1.43
N GLY A 45 -8.77 -4.91 0.85
CA GLY A 45 -7.76 -5.71 1.53
C GLY A 45 -7.03 -4.96 2.64
N MET A 46 -6.81 -3.65 2.47
CA MET A 46 -6.30 -2.80 3.54
C MET A 46 -7.23 -2.82 4.76
N TYR A 47 -8.55 -2.75 4.57
CA TYR A 47 -9.52 -2.84 5.67
C TYR A 47 -9.47 -4.21 6.34
N GLU A 48 -9.41 -5.29 5.57
CA GLU A 48 -9.27 -6.65 6.10
C GLU A 48 -7.98 -6.80 6.93
N SER A 49 -6.90 -6.14 6.50
CA SER A 49 -5.59 -6.19 7.14
C SER A 49 -5.45 -5.31 8.38
N GLY A 50 -6.51 -4.65 8.83
CA GLY A 50 -6.47 -3.59 9.83
C GLY A 50 -5.63 -3.92 11.06
N ASP A 51 -5.89 -5.02 11.72
CA ASP A 51 -5.14 -5.41 12.92
C ASP A 51 -3.66 -5.73 12.60
N SER A 52 -3.40 -6.36 11.46
CA SER A 52 -2.01 -6.63 11.03
C SER A 52 -1.24 -5.33 10.76
N ILE A 53 -1.86 -4.33 10.14
CA ILE A 53 -1.25 -3.01 9.93
C ILE A 53 -0.97 -2.34 11.28
N ARG A 54 -1.95 -2.34 12.19
CA ARG A 54 -1.79 -1.78 13.53
C ARG A 54 -0.63 -2.42 14.27
N ALA A 55 -0.64 -3.75 14.42
CA ALA A 55 0.30 -4.47 15.27
C ALA A 55 1.68 -4.64 14.62
N LEU A 56 1.70 -5.00 13.30
CA LEU A 56 2.94 -5.36 12.62
C LEU A 56 3.54 -4.23 11.76
N ALA A 57 2.87 -3.08 11.64
CA ALA A 57 3.47 -1.96 10.94
C ALA A 57 3.56 -0.72 11.82
N LEU A 58 2.51 -0.37 12.56
CA LEU A 58 2.53 0.83 13.40
C LEU A 58 3.24 0.60 14.73
N ASP A 59 2.86 -0.45 15.48
CA ASP A 59 3.40 -0.68 16.84
C ASP A 59 4.91 -0.98 16.83
N ILE A 60 5.39 -1.78 15.86
CA ILE A 60 6.83 -2.08 15.74
C ILE A 60 7.60 -1.05 14.91
N LYS A 61 6.95 0.01 14.42
CA LYS A 61 7.55 1.10 13.64
C LYS A 61 8.23 0.61 12.37
N MET A 62 7.57 -0.30 11.64
CA MET A 62 8.09 -0.84 10.40
C MET A 62 7.99 0.19 9.27
N PRO A 63 9.08 0.53 8.57
CA PRO A 63 9.07 1.39 7.40
C PRO A 63 8.52 0.61 6.18
N LEU A 64 7.21 0.47 6.11
CA LEU A 64 6.52 -0.30 5.07
C LEU A 64 5.89 0.62 4.04
N VAL A 65 6.14 0.38 2.76
CA VAL A 65 5.36 0.98 1.68
C VAL A 65 4.25 0.03 1.25
N MET A 66 3.02 0.54 1.21
CA MET A 66 1.84 -0.17 0.74
C MET A 66 1.33 0.50 -0.54
N MET A 67 1.41 -0.17 -1.68
CA MET A 67 0.71 0.23 -2.90
C MET A 67 -0.70 -0.30 -2.84
N ILE A 68 -1.66 0.62 -2.76
CA ILE A 68 -3.07 0.30 -2.52
C ILE A 68 -3.89 0.67 -3.74
N GLY A 69 -4.46 -0.31 -4.41
CA GLY A 69 -5.44 -0.09 -5.48
C GLY A 69 -6.67 0.64 -4.91
N TYR A 70 -6.90 1.85 -5.37
CA TYR A 70 -7.94 2.73 -4.84
C TYR A 70 -9.28 2.49 -5.53
N ARG A 71 -9.90 1.35 -5.24
CA ARG A 71 -11.25 1.04 -5.74
C ARG A 71 -12.23 2.12 -5.29
N GLY A 72 -13.07 2.56 -6.21
CA GLY A 72 -14.05 3.63 -5.96
C GLY A 72 -13.46 5.04 -6.05
N TRP A 73 -12.16 5.18 -6.39
CA TRP A 73 -11.58 6.47 -6.65
C TRP A 73 -12.20 7.12 -7.89
N THR A 74 -12.47 8.42 -7.80
CA THR A 74 -12.90 9.25 -8.94
C THR A 74 -12.16 10.58 -8.88
N ARG A 75 -11.82 11.12 -10.03
CA ARG A 75 -11.14 12.42 -10.14
C ARG A 75 -11.93 13.56 -9.49
N HIS A 76 -13.24 13.42 -9.41
CA HIS A 76 -14.13 14.43 -8.82
C HIS A 76 -14.40 14.23 -7.33
N GLY A 77 -13.83 13.22 -6.71
CA GLY A 77 -13.95 12.94 -5.27
C GLY A 77 -15.32 12.40 -4.82
N VAL A 78 -16.30 12.32 -5.72
CA VAL A 78 -17.65 11.81 -5.40
C VAL A 78 -17.80 10.39 -5.92
N THR A 79 -17.92 9.45 -4.99
CA THR A 79 -18.12 8.02 -5.32
C THR A 79 -19.23 7.41 -4.49
N PRO A 80 -20.10 6.58 -5.07
CA PRO A 80 -21.08 5.79 -4.33
C PRO A 80 -20.46 4.55 -3.67
N ASP A 81 -19.23 4.18 -4.05
CA ASP A 81 -18.54 3.00 -3.50
C ASP A 81 -17.96 3.34 -2.11
N SER A 82 -18.47 2.68 -1.08
CA SER A 82 -18.00 2.86 0.29
C SER A 82 -16.52 2.52 0.46
N ALA A 83 -15.97 1.62 -0.36
CA ALA A 83 -14.54 1.34 -0.35
C ALA A 83 -13.74 2.62 -0.67
N GLY A 84 -14.17 3.41 -1.67
CA GLY A 84 -13.54 4.69 -1.98
C GLY A 84 -13.75 5.74 -0.89
N GLN A 85 -14.98 5.83 -0.36
CA GLN A 85 -15.33 6.85 0.64
C GLN A 85 -14.49 6.77 1.93
N PHE A 86 -14.13 5.56 2.36
CA PHE A 86 -13.46 5.36 3.64
C PHE A 86 -11.93 5.20 3.55
N THR A 87 -11.33 5.15 2.35
CA THR A 87 -9.89 4.91 2.20
C THR A 87 -9.04 5.97 2.89
N GLU A 88 -9.23 7.23 2.56
CA GLU A 88 -8.45 8.32 3.16
C GLU A 88 -8.79 8.55 4.64
N PRO A 89 -10.08 8.57 5.05
CA PRO A 89 -10.43 8.64 6.48
C PRO A 89 -9.80 7.53 7.31
N TYR A 90 -9.71 6.30 6.77
CA TYR A 90 -9.07 5.18 7.45
C TYR A 90 -7.57 5.42 7.67
N LEU A 91 -6.85 5.86 6.63
CA LEU A 91 -5.43 6.18 6.72
C LEU A 91 -5.19 7.35 7.70
N HIS A 92 -6.02 8.38 7.63
CA HIS A 92 -5.94 9.53 8.54
C HIS A 92 -6.16 9.13 10.01
N SER A 93 -7.10 8.22 10.30
CA SER A 93 -7.38 7.80 11.67
C SER A 93 -6.18 7.15 12.36
N TRP A 94 -5.27 6.58 11.59
CA TRP A 94 -4.05 5.93 12.08
C TRP A 94 -2.78 6.77 11.85
N GLY A 95 -2.91 7.96 11.30
CA GLY A 95 -1.79 8.84 11.00
C GLY A 95 -0.83 8.22 9.97
N ILE A 96 -1.36 7.46 9.02
CA ILE A 96 -0.59 6.90 7.91
C ILE A 96 -0.58 7.92 6.78
N ASN A 97 0.61 8.41 6.42
CA ASN A 97 0.80 9.29 5.27
C ASN A 97 0.53 8.52 3.98
N TYR A 98 -0.01 9.23 2.99
CA TYR A 98 -0.20 8.63 1.67
C TYR A 98 0.07 9.62 0.53
N TYR A 99 0.38 9.06 -0.63
CA TYR A 99 0.58 9.75 -1.90
C TYR A 99 -0.40 9.18 -2.93
N LEU A 100 -1.13 10.06 -3.61
CA LEU A 100 -1.99 9.65 -4.71
C LEU A 100 -1.17 9.53 -5.99
N VAL A 101 -1.28 8.41 -6.68
CA VAL A 101 -0.63 8.12 -7.96
C VAL A 101 -1.73 7.88 -8.99
N GLU A 102 -1.95 8.87 -9.86
CA GLU A 102 -3.05 8.88 -10.83
C GLU A 102 -2.59 8.60 -12.25
N SER A 103 -1.30 8.83 -12.50
CA SER A 103 -0.70 8.70 -13.83
C SER A 103 0.79 8.42 -13.75
N ASP A 104 1.42 8.16 -14.90
CA ASP A 104 2.87 7.96 -15.00
C ASP A 104 3.66 9.21 -14.53
N ALA A 105 3.06 10.39 -14.59
CA ALA A 105 3.70 11.62 -14.09
C ALA A 105 3.88 11.63 -12.56
N ASP A 106 3.15 10.79 -11.85
CA ASP A 106 3.18 10.71 -10.38
C ASP A 106 4.08 9.58 -9.87
N VAL A 107 4.74 8.82 -10.75
CA VAL A 107 5.48 7.61 -10.37
C VAL A 107 6.59 7.87 -9.37
N ASP A 108 7.20 9.04 -9.39
CA ASP A 108 8.24 9.45 -8.44
C ASP A 108 7.73 9.49 -6.99
N ARG A 109 6.43 9.66 -6.78
CA ARG A 109 5.80 9.61 -5.45
C ARG A 109 5.99 8.26 -4.74
N ILE A 110 6.18 7.18 -5.51
CA ILE A 110 6.49 5.86 -4.95
C ILE A 110 7.88 5.88 -4.29
N SER A 111 8.87 6.50 -4.94
CA SER A 111 10.21 6.66 -4.37
C SER A 111 10.18 7.54 -3.12
N ILE A 112 9.43 8.65 -3.17
CA ILE A 112 9.22 9.54 -2.02
C ILE A 112 8.56 8.78 -0.85
N ALA A 113 7.60 7.90 -1.13
CA ALA A 113 6.97 7.08 -0.09
C ALA A 113 7.97 6.15 0.62
N PHE A 114 8.92 5.57 -0.11
CA PHE A 114 10.00 4.78 0.50
C PHE A 114 10.93 5.63 1.38
N GLU A 115 11.31 6.81 0.92
CA GLU A 115 12.13 7.74 1.71
C GLU A 115 11.40 8.19 2.97
N ASP A 116 10.12 8.50 2.87
CA ASP A 116 9.29 8.90 4.00
C ASP A 116 9.11 7.76 5.01
N ALA A 117 8.84 6.55 4.54
CA ALA A 117 8.68 5.39 5.41
C ALA A 117 9.96 5.16 6.25
N GLU A 118 11.12 5.21 5.62
CA GLU A 118 12.41 5.08 6.31
C GLU A 118 12.67 6.24 7.28
N ARG A 119 12.42 7.47 6.86
CA ARG A 119 12.63 8.66 7.69
C ARG A 119 11.71 8.70 8.91
N LEU A 120 10.44 8.34 8.72
CA LEU A 120 9.41 8.39 9.76
C LEU A 120 9.37 7.12 10.61
N GLN A 121 10.00 6.03 10.15
CA GLN A 121 9.89 4.69 10.76
C GLN A 121 8.43 4.28 10.94
N ARG A 122 7.64 4.42 9.87
CA ARG A 122 6.19 4.16 9.86
C ARG A 122 5.75 3.66 8.48
N PRO A 123 4.61 2.96 8.38
CA PRO A 123 4.03 2.65 7.09
C PRO A 123 3.60 3.93 6.35
N VAL A 124 3.76 3.91 5.04
CA VAL A 124 3.28 4.95 4.10
C VAL A 124 2.52 4.26 2.97
N ALA A 125 1.44 4.86 2.51
CA ALA A 125 0.64 4.32 1.41
C ALA A 125 0.88 5.09 0.09
N CYS A 126 0.86 4.36 -1.02
CA CYS A 126 0.67 4.91 -2.36
C CYS A 126 -0.71 4.49 -2.85
N LEU A 127 -1.64 5.43 -2.97
CA LEU A 127 -2.99 5.18 -3.47
C LEU A 127 -2.98 5.22 -4.98
N MET A 128 -3.20 4.07 -5.61
CA MET A 128 -3.20 3.92 -7.07
C MET A 128 -4.59 4.28 -7.59
N GLY A 129 -4.78 5.58 -7.90
CA GLY A 129 -6.01 6.12 -8.43
C GLY A 129 -6.06 5.98 -9.95
N ALA A 130 -6.87 5.06 -10.44
CA ALA A 130 -7.16 4.92 -11.85
C ALA A 130 -8.67 4.78 -12.04
N GLU A 131 -9.24 5.56 -12.95
CA GLU A 131 -10.60 5.30 -13.40
C GLU A 131 -10.56 4.08 -14.32
N TYR A 132 -11.16 2.98 -13.90
CA TYR A 132 -11.39 1.83 -14.77
C TYR A 132 -12.55 2.21 -15.72
N GLN A 133 -12.22 2.36 -17.00
CA GLN A 133 -13.22 2.50 -18.07
C GLN A 133 -13.75 1.14 -18.49
#